data_0ea449acfd9e564388225a060172827d
#
_entry.id   0ea449acfd9e564388225a060172827d
#
_cell.length_a   1.000
_cell.length_b   1.000
_cell.length_c   1.000
_cell.angle_alpha   90.00
_cell.angle_beta   90.00
_cell.angle_gamma   90.00
#
_symmetry.space_group_name_H-M   'P 1'
#
loop_
_entity.id
_entity.type
_entity.pdbx_description
1 polymer ?
#
loop_
_entity_poly.entity_id
_entity_poly.type
_entity_poly.pdbx_seq_one_letter_code
_entity_poly.pdbx_strand_id
1 'polypeptide(L)'
;MKNQNSTNSFIRIENSYLFSIQNVLKNKLREKYVRSLIVLGSFLCLSSSSLLANNVVIGTPTVVGGNLQFTIQWDNSWNTALGPGNYDAVWVFVKRQVCGGTQTWNHSLLSTVSGNHSVTGGVLQVDAVSDGVGVFIRRSAAGNGNIASSIVTLNLQTAANLVDNFQVFGVEMVYIPTGNFIIGDGSSQYTFNGTTITAATQAAGFANANAYQSSGHGSFGALPAAYPQGYNAFYCMKYEVSQEQYVKYLNSLTFTQQIARTNISPASATGSWPIQTASPNNARNGIRIMTPGTATTTPAIYGCDLNVNGTFNEAADGQNVACNWLSWPDLMTYLDWSGLRPMTEMEYEKVARGSGVPLVANEYVWGNTTILQATSGALTNGGQGAEVSTASGNGICAYGSANSTTFGPLRCGFAAGAATTRVQAGASYYGVMDMSGNVFEQCVGGYNFNYSSFNGLNGDGTITAAGLFNTANWPTAGGGQAGGIARGGSFNSGAPGELRLSDRNQMTNNFNQSKQSVVGGRGVRIP
;
A
#
# COMPACT_ATOMS: atom_id res chain seq x y z
N MET A 1 93.83 28.28 -21.57
CA MET A 1 92.46 28.66 -21.16
C MET A 1 91.51 28.60 -22.34
N LYS A 2 91.11 27.42 -22.74
CA LYS A 2 89.97 27.16 -23.68
C LYS A 2 89.58 25.74 -23.43
N ASN A 3 88.52 25.49 -22.63
CA ASN A 3 87.68 24.24 -22.67
C ASN A 3 86.75 24.09 -21.45
N GLN A 4 86.26 25.20 -20.84
CA GLN A 4 85.25 25.07 -19.76
C GLN A 4 83.88 25.67 -20.09
N ASN A 5 83.65 26.28 -21.26
CA ASN A 5 82.41 26.94 -21.61
C ASN A 5 81.43 26.09 -22.47
N SER A 6 81.87 24.94 -22.98
CA SER A 6 81.02 24.12 -23.83
C SER A 6 80.17 23.09 -23.04
N THR A 7 80.69 22.61 -21.91
CA THR A 7 79.97 21.59 -21.07
C THR A 7 78.80 22.19 -20.25
N ASN A 8 78.89 23.43 -19.83
CA ASN A 8 77.83 24.10 -19.07
C ASN A 8 76.62 24.50 -19.91
N SER A 9 76.77 24.67 -21.23
CA SER A 9 75.69 24.98 -22.15
C SER A 9 74.86 23.76 -22.45
N PHE A 10 75.45 22.55 -22.61
CA PHE A 10 74.72 21.30 -22.85
C PHE A 10 73.94 20.85 -21.62
N ILE A 11 74.50 20.95 -20.43
CA ILE A 11 73.78 20.55 -19.19
C ILE A 11 72.61 21.49 -18.89
N ARG A 12 72.67 22.77 -19.26
CA ARG A 12 71.53 23.70 -19.11
C ARG A 12 70.40 23.42 -20.09
N ILE A 13 70.72 22.99 -21.30
CA ILE A 13 69.69 22.66 -22.32
C ILE A 13 68.96 21.32 -21.96
N GLU A 14 69.69 20.30 -21.52
CA GLU A 14 69.11 19.06 -21.09
C GLU A 14 68.21 19.23 -19.85
N ASN A 15 68.58 19.98 -18.86
CA ASN A 15 67.78 20.25 -17.67
C ASN A 15 66.51 21.08 -17.99
N SER A 16 66.59 22.02 -18.95
CA SER A 16 65.37 22.77 -19.37
C SER A 16 64.39 21.93 -20.14
N TYR A 17 64.85 20.96 -20.97
CA TYR A 17 64.03 20.03 -21.68
C TYR A 17 63.37 19.00 -20.75
N LEU A 18 64.08 18.44 -19.78
CA LEU A 18 63.56 17.54 -18.76
C LEU A 18 62.52 18.23 -17.86
N PHE A 19 62.74 19.50 -17.49
CA PHE A 19 61.77 20.26 -16.71
C PHE A 19 60.52 20.60 -17.50
N SER A 20 60.63 20.85 -18.81
CA SER A 20 59.52 21.07 -19.72
C SER A 20 58.69 19.79 -19.90
N ILE A 21 59.32 18.63 -20.10
CA ILE A 21 58.64 17.33 -20.24
C ILE A 21 57.94 16.93 -18.95
N GLN A 22 58.56 17.13 -17.79
CA GLN A 22 57.94 16.86 -16.49
C GLN A 22 56.70 17.73 -16.24
N ASN A 23 56.70 18.99 -16.63
CA ASN A 23 55.54 19.88 -16.49
C ASN A 23 54.42 19.52 -17.46
N VAL A 24 54.73 19.12 -18.69
CA VAL A 24 53.71 18.63 -19.66
C VAL A 24 53.10 17.32 -19.20
N LEU A 25 53.87 16.40 -18.63
CA LEU A 25 53.39 15.14 -18.07
C LEU A 25 52.54 15.37 -16.81
N LYS A 26 52.94 16.28 -15.91
CA LYS A 26 52.12 16.64 -14.73
C LYS A 26 50.81 17.31 -15.12
N ASN A 27 50.79 18.15 -16.14
CA ASN A 27 49.57 18.79 -16.62
C ASN A 27 48.62 17.79 -17.31
N LYS A 28 49.14 16.87 -18.14
CA LYS A 28 48.35 15.79 -18.76
C LYS A 28 47.80 14.82 -17.73
N LEU A 29 48.54 14.46 -16.69
CA LEU A 29 48.07 13.65 -15.58
C LEU A 29 46.98 14.39 -14.79
N ARG A 30 47.19 15.67 -14.48
CA ARG A 30 46.20 16.50 -13.78
C ARG A 30 44.90 16.66 -14.56
N GLU A 31 44.98 16.90 -15.88
CA GLU A 31 43.77 16.91 -16.75
C GLU A 31 43.06 15.57 -16.77
N LYS A 32 43.80 14.45 -16.81
CA LYS A 32 43.20 13.11 -16.81
C LYS A 32 42.51 12.82 -15.45
N TYR A 33 43.10 13.20 -14.33
CA TYR A 33 42.50 13.08 -13.01
C TYR A 33 41.28 14.00 -12.83
N VAL A 34 41.36 15.26 -13.32
CA VAL A 34 40.25 16.21 -13.28
C VAL A 34 39.09 15.72 -14.15
N ARG A 35 39.35 15.20 -15.35
CA ARG A 35 38.29 14.58 -16.21
C ARG A 35 37.70 13.34 -15.58
N SER A 36 38.49 12.48 -14.94
CA SER A 36 38.01 11.30 -14.22
C SER A 36 37.21 11.69 -12.98
N LEU A 37 37.59 12.72 -12.24
CA LEU A 37 36.83 13.26 -11.10
C LEU A 37 35.51 13.92 -11.54
N ILE A 38 35.50 14.63 -12.68
CA ILE A 38 34.28 15.22 -13.24
C ILE A 38 33.34 14.12 -13.74
N VAL A 39 33.84 13.07 -14.38
CA VAL A 39 33.02 11.91 -14.80
C VAL A 39 32.52 11.12 -13.58
N LEU A 40 33.33 10.93 -12.53
CA LEU A 40 32.89 10.28 -11.29
C LEU A 40 31.90 11.16 -10.52
N GLY A 41 32.12 12.49 -10.50
CA GLY A 41 31.20 13.46 -9.90
C GLY A 41 29.88 13.56 -10.67
N SER A 42 29.88 13.46 -12.01
CA SER A 42 28.65 13.42 -12.82
C SER A 42 27.92 12.09 -12.71
N PHE A 43 28.61 10.98 -12.41
CA PHE A 43 27.96 9.68 -12.10
C PHE A 43 27.38 9.63 -10.67
N LEU A 44 27.94 10.42 -9.72
CA LEU A 44 27.36 10.55 -8.36
C LEU A 44 26.22 11.56 -8.28
N CYS A 45 26.02 12.40 -9.30
CA CYS A 45 24.87 13.32 -9.39
C CYS A 45 23.67 12.73 -10.17
N LEU A 46 23.77 11.49 -10.65
CA LEU A 46 22.64 10.80 -11.28
C LEU A 46 21.96 9.90 -10.26
N SER A 47 20.76 10.34 -9.90
CA SER A 47 19.73 9.60 -9.18
C SER A 47 19.85 9.52 -7.65
N SER A 48 19.66 10.61 -6.97
CA SER A 48 18.72 10.57 -5.85
C SER A 48 17.30 10.53 -6.44
N SER A 49 16.94 9.45 -7.11
CA SER A 49 15.52 9.10 -7.19
C SER A 49 15.10 8.86 -5.74
N SER A 50 14.35 9.79 -5.17
CA SER A 50 13.62 9.54 -3.94
C SER A 50 12.81 8.27 -4.18
N LEU A 51 13.20 7.17 -3.54
CA LEU A 51 12.45 5.93 -3.58
C LEU A 51 11.16 6.21 -2.81
N LEU A 52 10.15 6.69 -3.53
CA LEU A 52 8.82 6.87 -3.02
C LEU A 52 8.20 5.46 -2.94
N ALA A 53 7.79 5.05 -1.76
CA ALA A 53 6.84 3.96 -1.62
C ALA A 53 5.47 4.50 -2.09
N ASN A 54 4.65 3.66 -2.75
CA ASN A 54 3.33 4.03 -3.23
C ASN A 54 3.35 5.06 -4.39
N ASN A 55 4.04 4.73 -5.47
CA ASN A 55 4.24 5.62 -6.62
C ASN A 55 3.68 5.02 -7.93
N VAL A 56 2.50 4.36 -7.85
CA VAL A 56 1.80 3.99 -9.08
C VAL A 56 1.24 5.23 -9.73
N VAL A 57 1.75 5.54 -10.93
CA VAL A 57 1.25 6.62 -11.78
C VAL A 57 0.51 6.01 -12.96
N ILE A 58 -0.75 6.39 -13.10
CA ILE A 58 -1.61 6.03 -14.24
C ILE A 58 -1.89 7.31 -15.02
N GLY A 59 -1.55 7.30 -16.30
CA GLY A 59 -1.82 8.41 -17.21
C GLY A 59 -3.30 8.52 -17.57
N THR A 60 -3.69 9.65 -18.12
CA THR A 60 -5.07 9.88 -18.56
C THR A 60 -5.48 8.85 -19.62
N PRO A 61 -6.60 8.12 -19.42
CA PRO A 61 -7.06 7.13 -20.36
C PRO A 61 -7.60 7.78 -21.65
N THR A 62 -7.40 7.10 -22.77
CA THR A 62 -7.93 7.46 -24.08
C THR A 62 -8.59 6.25 -24.74
N VAL A 63 -9.60 6.49 -25.57
CA VAL A 63 -10.28 5.42 -26.31
C VAL A 63 -9.60 5.23 -27.67
N VAL A 64 -9.12 4.02 -27.94
CA VAL A 64 -8.45 3.65 -29.20
C VAL A 64 -9.06 2.36 -29.74
N GLY A 65 -9.74 2.41 -30.88
CA GLY A 65 -10.34 1.22 -31.50
C GLY A 65 -11.35 0.48 -30.60
N GLY A 66 -12.09 1.21 -29.76
CA GLY A 66 -13.06 0.63 -28.82
C GLY A 66 -12.43 0.05 -27.54
N ASN A 67 -11.11 0.10 -27.42
CA ASN A 67 -10.35 -0.27 -26.23
C ASN A 67 -9.96 0.98 -25.42
N LEU A 68 -9.57 0.79 -24.16
CA LEU A 68 -9.07 1.85 -23.32
C LEU A 68 -7.54 1.77 -23.24
N GLN A 69 -6.86 2.88 -23.54
CA GLN A 69 -5.40 2.95 -23.53
C GLN A 69 -4.92 4.02 -22.53
N PHE A 70 -3.89 3.70 -21.73
CA PHE A 70 -3.27 4.61 -20.76
C PHE A 70 -1.82 4.20 -20.52
N THR A 71 -1.04 5.05 -19.86
CA THR A 71 0.30 4.72 -19.40
C THR A 71 0.28 4.27 -17.94
N ILE A 72 1.20 3.35 -17.58
CA ILE A 72 1.43 2.93 -16.20
C ILE A 72 2.92 2.90 -15.89
N GLN A 73 3.29 3.34 -14.68
CA GLN A 73 4.64 3.21 -14.12
C GLN A 73 4.57 3.09 -12.61
N TRP A 74 5.55 2.45 -11.99
CA TRP A 74 5.72 2.43 -10.53
C TRP A 74 7.14 2.06 -10.13
N ASP A 75 7.50 2.36 -8.90
CA ASP A 75 8.84 2.16 -8.37
C ASP A 75 8.95 0.85 -7.61
N ASN A 76 10.19 0.33 -7.52
CA ASN A 76 10.56 -0.81 -6.68
C ASN A 76 9.75 -2.08 -6.92
N SER A 77 9.41 -2.35 -8.17
CA SER A 77 8.77 -3.61 -8.56
C SER A 77 9.73 -4.79 -8.40
N TRP A 78 9.20 -5.94 -8.03
CA TRP A 78 9.96 -7.20 -7.99
C TRP A 78 9.13 -8.39 -8.48
N ASN A 79 9.84 -9.42 -8.92
CA ASN A 79 9.33 -10.77 -9.16
C ASN A 79 10.46 -11.72 -8.79
N THR A 80 10.27 -12.57 -7.76
CA THR A 80 11.29 -13.51 -7.29
C THR A 80 10.96 -14.92 -7.73
N ALA A 81 11.88 -15.57 -8.44
CA ALA A 81 11.76 -16.98 -8.85
C ALA A 81 12.08 -17.95 -7.70
N LEU A 82 12.91 -17.52 -6.74
CA LEU A 82 13.30 -18.31 -5.56
C LEU A 82 12.66 -17.70 -4.31
N GLY A 83 12.45 -18.52 -3.28
CA GLY A 83 11.72 -18.17 -2.07
C GLY A 83 11.83 -16.68 -1.65
N PRO A 84 10.74 -16.01 -1.37
CA PRO A 84 9.40 -16.54 -1.11
C PRO A 84 8.54 -16.84 -2.34
N GLY A 85 9.05 -16.69 -3.57
CA GLY A 85 8.32 -17.00 -4.80
C GLY A 85 7.12 -16.07 -5.05
N ASN A 86 7.27 -14.79 -4.67
CA ASN A 86 6.23 -13.79 -4.78
C ASN A 86 6.66 -12.61 -5.66
N TYR A 87 5.70 -11.76 -5.98
CA TYR A 87 5.90 -10.57 -6.80
C TYR A 87 4.92 -9.48 -6.41
N ASP A 88 5.24 -8.24 -6.76
CA ASP A 88 4.27 -7.15 -6.76
C ASP A 88 3.50 -7.11 -8.09
N ALA A 89 2.31 -6.53 -8.02
CA ALA A 89 1.44 -6.28 -9.14
C ALA A 89 0.65 -4.99 -8.92
N VAL A 90 0.09 -4.43 -9.96
CA VAL A 90 -0.92 -3.38 -9.85
C VAL A 90 -2.26 -3.98 -10.23
N TRP A 91 -3.22 -3.97 -9.29
CA TRP A 91 -4.63 -4.22 -9.55
C TRP A 91 -5.21 -3.01 -10.26
N VAL A 92 -5.68 -3.19 -11.48
CA VAL A 92 -6.23 -2.12 -12.32
C VAL A 92 -7.69 -2.40 -12.61
N PHE A 93 -8.56 -1.41 -12.36
CA PHE A 93 -9.98 -1.47 -12.66
C PHE A 93 -10.47 -0.14 -13.24
N VAL A 94 -11.64 -0.16 -13.88
CA VAL A 94 -12.13 0.95 -14.68
C VAL A 94 -13.52 1.37 -14.23
N LYS A 95 -13.74 2.68 -14.11
CA LYS A 95 -15.06 3.28 -13.98
C LYS A 95 -15.39 4.06 -15.24
N ARG A 96 -16.67 3.99 -15.65
CA ARG A 96 -17.21 4.64 -16.85
C ARG A 96 -18.41 5.51 -16.46
N GLN A 97 -18.44 6.71 -16.99
CA GLN A 97 -19.59 7.61 -16.93
C GLN A 97 -20.11 7.80 -18.36
N VAL A 98 -21.32 7.32 -18.61
CA VAL A 98 -21.94 7.32 -19.94
C VAL A 98 -22.41 8.73 -20.28
N CYS A 99 -22.02 9.23 -21.44
CA CYS A 99 -22.46 10.54 -21.95
C CYS A 99 -23.99 10.57 -22.13
N GLY A 100 -24.61 11.63 -21.61
CA GLY A 100 -26.08 11.77 -21.64
C GLY A 100 -26.84 10.91 -20.64
N GLY A 101 -26.14 10.10 -19.83
CA GLY A 101 -26.70 9.32 -18.71
C GLY A 101 -26.77 10.10 -17.40
N THR A 102 -27.06 9.36 -16.34
CA THR A 102 -27.06 9.88 -14.97
C THR A 102 -25.65 10.15 -14.50
N GLN A 103 -24.98 11.13 -14.60
CA GLN A 103 -23.62 11.53 -14.14
C GLN A 103 -22.95 10.58 -13.08
N THR A 104 -23.26 9.29 -13.14
CA THR A 104 -22.82 8.26 -12.18
C THR A 104 -21.66 7.47 -12.78
N TRP A 105 -20.61 7.28 -11.99
CA TRP A 105 -19.49 6.41 -12.32
C TRP A 105 -19.87 4.95 -12.04
N ASN A 106 -20.04 4.17 -13.10
CA ASN A 106 -20.35 2.75 -13.01
C ASN A 106 -19.08 1.92 -13.26
N HIS A 107 -19.03 0.73 -12.68
CA HIS A 107 -17.94 -0.20 -12.94
C HIS A 107 -17.99 -0.66 -14.41
N SER A 108 -16.82 -0.76 -15.05
CA SER A 108 -16.69 -1.22 -16.43
C SER A 108 -15.97 -2.57 -16.46
N LEU A 109 -16.70 -3.63 -16.81
CA LEU A 109 -16.10 -4.96 -16.87
C LEU A 109 -15.11 -5.07 -18.04
N LEU A 110 -14.00 -5.76 -17.78
CA LEU A 110 -12.93 -6.04 -18.72
C LEU A 110 -13.03 -7.45 -19.28
N SER A 111 -12.42 -7.70 -20.43
CA SER A 111 -12.30 -9.05 -20.97
C SER A 111 -11.65 -9.99 -19.94
N THR A 112 -12.18 -11.20 -19.84
CA THR A 112 -11.63 -12.26 -18.96
C THR A 112 -10.48 -13.05 -19.63
N VAL A 113 -10.11 -12.68 -20.84
CA VAL A 113 -9.05 -13.32 -21.61
C VAL A 113 -7.82 -12.43 -21.63
N SER A 114 -6.73 -12.85 -20.98
CA SER A 114 -5.50 -12.05 -20.86
C SER A 114 -4.93 -11.63 -22.23
N GLY A 115 -5.03 -12.47 -23.25
CA GLY A 115 -4.56 -12.17 -24.61
C GLY A 115 -5.34 -11.06 -25.34
N ASN A 116 -6.49 -10.62 -24.81
CA ASN A 116 -7.24 -9.49 -25.35
C ASN A 116 -6.72 -8.14 -24.83
N HIS A 117 -5.83 -8.17 -23.84
CA HIS A 117 -5.15 -7.00 -23.31
C HIS A 117 -3.71 -6.97 -23.80
N SER A 118 -3.08 -5.81 -23.76
CA SER A 118 -1.66 -5.70 -24.11
C SER A 118 -0.96 -4.64 -23.28
N VAL A 119 0.37 -4.80 -23.16
CA VAL A 119 1.27 -3.80 -22.57
C VAL A 119 2.55 -3.74 -23.39
N THR A 120 3.05 -2.53 -23.64
CA THR A 120 4.28 -2.32 -24.41
C THR A 120 5.53 -2.61 -23.60
N GLY A 121 6.65 -2.89 -24.28
CA GLY A 121 7.99 -2.96 -23.69
C GLY A 121 8.43 -4.35 -23.21
N GLY A 122 7.57 -5.37 -23.21
CA GLY A 122 7.94 -6.77 -22.90
C GLY A 122 8.34 -7.08 -21.45
N VAL A 123 8.44 -6.08 -20.58
CA VAL A 123 8.78 -6.23 -19.15
C VAL A 123 7.57 -6.63 -18.32
N LEU A 124 6.38 -6.23 -18.76
CA LEU A 124 5.12 -6.43 -18.07
C LEU A 124 4.23 -7.43 -18.82
N GLN A 125 3.29 -8.00 -18.09
CA GLN A 125 2.16 -8.76 -18.62
C GLN A 125 0.87 -8.31 -17.93
N VAL A 126 -0.26 -8.63 -18.57
CA VAL A 126 -1.60 -8.40 -18.05
C VAL A 126 -2.26 -9.74 -17.77
N ASP A 127 -2.66 -9.97 -16.53
CA ASP A 127 -3.39 -11.16 -16.11
C ASP A 127 -4.86 -10.78 -15.88
N ALA A 128 -5.75 -11.22 -16.76
CA ALA A 128 -7.18 -11.03 -16.62
C ALA A 128 -7.74 -11.96 -15.52
N VAL A 129 -8.75 -11.49 -14.78
CA VAL A 129 -9.45 -12.29 -13.78
C VAL A 129 -10.79 -12.82 -14.34
N SER A 130 -11.24 -13.95 -13.79
CA SER A 130 -12.39 -14.69 -14.32
C SER A 130 -13.74 -13.95 -14.19
N ASP A 131 -13.85 -13.01 -13.25
CA ASP A 131 -15.05 -12.19 -13.05
C ASP A 131 -15.07 -10.90 -13.89
N GLY A 132 -13.95 -10.57 -14.56
CA GLY A 132 -13.82 -9.39 -15.42
C GLY A 132 -13.83 -8.05 -14.69
N VAL A 133 -13.78 -8.02 -13.36
CA VAL A 133 -13.83 -6.78 -12.56
C VAL A 133 -12.59 -5.94 -12.75
N GLY A 134 -11.45 -6.53 -13.12
CA GLY A 134 -10.21 -5.82 -13.38
C GLY A 134 -9.14 -6.72 -13.97
N VAL A 135 -7.90 -6.27 -13.92
CA VAL A 135 -6.72 -7.04 -14.32
C VAL A 135 -5.58 -6.80 -13.34
N PHE A 136 -4.67 -7.77 -13.24
CA PHE A 136 -3.37 -7.55 -12.61
C PHE A 136 -2.32 -7.23 -13.69
N ILE A 137 -1.51 -6.21 -13.44
CA ILE A 137 -0.36 -5.87 -14.28
C ILE A 137 0.89 -6.10 -13.44
N ARG A 138 1.79 -6.98 -13.92
CA ARG A 138 2.99 -7.38 -13.18
C ARG A 138 4.17 -7.65 -14.11
N ARG A 139 5.35 -7.85 -13.52
CA ARG A 139 6.50 -8.32 -14.29
C ARG A 139 6.21 -9.66 -14.96
N SER A 140 6.57 -9.77 -16.24
CA SER A 140 6.44 -11.00 -17.04
C SER A 140 7.49 -12.06 -16.66
N ALA A 141 8.61 -11.65 -16.07
CA ALA A 141 9.72 -12.50 -15.66
C ALA A 141 10.34 -12.02 -14.34
N ALA A 142 11.17 -12.87 -13.73
CA ALA A 142 11.93 -12.52 -12.53
C ALA A 142 12.80 -11.28 -12.77
N GLY A 143 12.85 -10.42 -11.75
CA GLY A 143 13.59 -9.15 -11.79
C GLY A 143 13.15 -8.17 -10.72
N ASN A 144 13.86 -7.07 -10.61
CA ASN A 144 13.55 -5.98 -9.68
C ASN A 144 13.87 -4.62 -10.29
N GLY A 145 13.42 -3.55 -9.62
CA GLY A 145 13.66 -2.16 -9.99
C GLY A 145 12.40 -1.45 -10.49
N ASN A 146 12.56 -0.21 -10.92
CA ASN A 146 11.43 0.62 -11.35
C ASN A 146 10.86 0.12 -12.68
N ILE A 147 9.54 0.24 -12.81
CA ILE A 147 8.82 0.04 -14.07
C ILE A 147 8.72 1.40 -14.75
N ALA A 148 9.38 1.50 -15.90
CA ALA A 148 9.27 2.68 -16.76
C ALA A 148 7.86 2.82 -17.35
N SER A 149 7.48 4.04 -17.73
CA SER A 149 6.19 4.33 -18.34
C SER A 149 5.93 3.41 -19.54
N SER A 150 4.91 2.57 -19.40
CA SER A 150 4.51 1.57 -20.39
C SER A 150 3.06 1.79 -20.79
N ILE A 151 2.74 1.65 -22.08
CA ILE A 151 1.38 1.79 -22.58
C ILE A 151 0.63 0.49 -22.37
N VAL A 152 -0.50 0.56 -21.68
CA VAL A 152 -1.46 -0.52 -21.48
C VAL A 152 -2.67 -0.29 -22.35
N THR A 153 -3.15 -1.37 -22.98
CA THR A 153 -4.42 -1.38 -23.72
C THR A 153 -5.34 -2.43 -23.10
N LEU A 154 -6.47 -1.99 -22.58
CA LEU A 154 -7.49 -2.85 -21.99
C LEU A 154 -8.69 -3.01 -22.92
N ASN A 155 -9.08 -4.25 -23.14
CA ASN A 155 -10.32 -4.59 -23.85
C ASN A 155 -11.47 -4.67 -22.84
N LEU A 156 -12.54 -3.91 -23.06
CA LEU A 156 -13.73 -3.88 -22.23
C LEU A 156 -14.78 -4.88 -22.77
N GLN A 157 -15.56 -5.51 -21.89
CA GLN A 157 -16.68 -6.36 -22.33
C GLN A 157 -17.72 -5.56 -23.10
N THR A 158 -17.95 -4.29 -22.72
CA THR A 158 -18.73 -3.34 -23.52
C THR A 158 -17.77 -2.30 -24.08
N ALA A 159 -17.60 -2.29 -25.39
CA ALA A 159 -16.64 -1.43 -26.07
C ALA A 159 -16.71 0.03 -25.60
N ALA A 160 -15.54 0.65 -25.48
CA ALA A 160 -15.45 2.05 -25.06
C ALA A 160 -16.03 2.96 -26.15
N ASN A 161 -16.83 3.93 -25.73
CA ASN A 161 -17.35 4.98 -26.61
C ASN A 161 -16.54 6.26 -26.41
N LEU A 162 -16.16 6.93 -27.51
CA LEU A 162 -15.37 8.17 -27.51
C LEU A 162 -16.00 9.32 -26.72
N VAL A 163 -17.32 9.31 -26.56
CA VAL A 163 -18.04 10.37 -25.84
C VAL A 163 -18.22 10.10 -24.35
N ASP A 164 -17.85 8.92 -23.87
CA ASP A 164 -17.94 8.58 -22.46
C ASP A 164 -16.68 9.00 -21.71
N ASN A 165 -16.84 9.27 -20.44
CA ASN A 165 -15.72 9.53 -19.54
C ASN A 165 -15.25 8.23 -18.89
N PHE A 166 -13.93 8.07 -18.77
CA PHE A 166 -13.31 6.92 -18.12
C PHE A 166 -12.36 7.36 -17.02
N GLN A 167 -12.34 6.62 -15.93
CA GLN A 167 -11.33 6.69 -14.89
C GLN A 167 -10.69 5.31 -14.73
N VAL A 168 -9.37 5.26 -14.72
CA VAL A 168 -8.58 4.06 -14.46
C VAL A 168 -7.94 4.20 -13.10
N PHE A 169 -8.12 3.19 -12.26
CA PHE A 169 -7.58 3.13 -10.91
C PHE A 169 -6.55 2.03 -10.82
N GLY A 170 -5.49 2.25 -10.04
CA GLY A 170 -4.45 1.26 -9.76
C GLY A 170 -4.17 1.16 -8.26
N VAL A 171 -4.05 -0.06 -7.78
CA VAL A 171 -3.70 -0.39 -6.40
C VAL A 171 -2.51 -1.33 -6.40
N GLU A 172 -1.42 -0.97 -5.73
CA GLU A 172 -0.28 -1.88 -5.56
C GLU A 172 -0.66 -3.08 -4.69
N MET A 173 -0.39 -4.27 -5.20
CA MET A 173 -0.70 -5.53 -4.57
C MET A 173 0.55 -6.40 -4.49
N VAL A 174 0.57 -7.31 -3.52
CA VAL A 174 1.61 -8.34 -3.40
C VAL A 174 0.94 -9.70 -3.53
N TYR A 175 1.47 -10.54 -4.41
CA TYR A 175 1.04 -11.92 -4.54
C TYR A 175 1.52 -12.76 -3.36
N ILE A 176 0.60 -13.39 -2.66
CA ILE A 176 0.85 -14.28 -1.53
C ILE A 176 0.64 -15.72 -2.03
N PRO A 177 1.68 -16.53 -2.18
CA PRO A 177 1.56 -17.85 -2.77
C PRO A 177 0.84 -18.85 -1.86
N THR A 178 0.27 -19.90 -2.47
CA THR A 178 -0.26 -21.07 -1.75
C THR A 178 0.83 -21.69 -0.90
N GLY A 179 0.49 -22.09 0.33
CA GLY A 179 1.43 -22.84 1.18
C GLY A 179 1.05 -22.87 2.65
N ASN A 180 1.69 -23.79 3.36
CA ASN A 180 1.52 -23.99 4.80
C ASN A 180 2.06 -22.79 5.57
N PHE A 181 1.41 -22.45 6.66
CA PHE A 181 1.89 -21.42 7.58
C PHE A 181 1.35 -21.68 8.99
N ILE A 182 1.92 -20.99 9.98
CA ILE A 182 1.50 -21.11 11.39
C ILE A 182 0.66 -19.89 11.76
N ILE A 183 -0.52 -20.09 12.35
CA ILE A 183 -1.33 -19.05 13.00
C ILE A 183 -1.08 -19.05 14.49
N GLY A 184 -1.05 -17.85 15.07
CA GLY A 184 -0.79 -17.65 16.49
C GLY A 184 0.65 -17.88 16.88
N ASP A 185 1.00 -17.50 18.10
CA ASP A 185 2.32 -17.71 18.70
C ASP A 185 2.24 -18.30 20.13
N GLY A 186 1.05 -18.53 20.63
CA GLY A 186 0.80 -19.05 21.98
C GLY A 186 1.24 -18.12 23.13
N SER A 187 1.72 -16.90 22.81
CA SER A 187 2.34 -15.99 23.79
C SER A 187 1.78 -14.57 23.75
N SER A 188 1.40 -14.07 22.58
CA SER A 188 0.77 -12.75 22.43
C SER A 188 -0.63 -12.73 23.05
N GLN A 189 -1.18 -11.55 23.31
CA GLN A 189 -2.48 -11.42 23.98
C GLN A 189 -3.60 -11.99 23.10
N TYR A 190 -4.42 -12.87 23.67
CA TYR A 190 -5.56 -13.54 23.01
C TYR A 190 -5.20 -14.28 21.71
N THR A 191 -3.95 -14.65 21.53
CA THR A 191 -3.43 -15.32 20.35
C THR A 191 -4.05 -16.70 20.10
N PHE A 192 -3.94 -17.19 18.87
CA PHE A 192 -4.10 -18.62 18.57
C PHE A 192 -2.93 -19.45 19.16
N ASN A 193 -3.13 -20.76 19.28
CA ASN A 193 -2.17 -21.66 19.96
C ASN A 193 -1.03 -22.18 19.06
N GLY A 194 -0.60 -21.45 18.04
CA GLY A 194 0.51 -21.88 17.20
C GLY A 194 0.15 -23.07 16.29
N THR A 195 -1.00 -23.01 15.62
CA THR A 195 -1.50 -24.11 14.77
C THR A 195 -1.01 -23.95 13.34
N THR A 196 -0.53 -25.04 12.72
CA THR A 196 -0.13 -25.04 11.31
C THR A 196 -1.35 -25.27 10.41
N ILE A 197 -1.60 -24.35 9.47
CA ILE A 197 -2.57 -24.50 8.39
C ILE A 197 -1.86 -25.22 7.24
N THR A 198 -2.37 -26.40 6.84
CA THR A 198 -1.73 -27.26 5.84
C THR A 198 -2.57 -27.49 4.58
N ALA A 199 -3.84 -27.05 4.57
CA ALA A 199 -4.75 -27.20 3.43
C ALA A 199 -5.83 -26.11 3.45
N ALA A 200 -6.43 -25.84 2.31
CA ALA A 200 -7.53 -24.87 2.17
C ALA A 200 -8.79 -25.25 3.00
N THR A 201 -9.00 -26.55 3.20
CA THR A 201 -10.17 -27.10 3.92
C THR A 201 -9.83 -27.57 5.34
N GLN A 202 -8.61 -27.33 5.80
CA GLN A 202 -8.15 -27.85 7.10
C GLN A 202 -8.99 -27.35 8.27
N ALA A 203 -9.54 -26.16 8.19
CA ALA A 203 -10.39 -25.62 9.24
C ALA A 203 -11.69 -26.39 9.44
N ALA A 204 -12.19 -27.09 8.44
CA ALA A 204 -13.31 -27.99 8.63
C ALA A 204 -12.97 -29.16 9.59
N GLY A 205 -11.68 -29.49 9.71
CA GLY A 205 -11.14 -30.46 10.68
C GLY A 205 -10.93 -29.92 12.09
N PHE A 206 -10.95 -28.62 12.29
CA PHE A 206 -10.86 -27.98 13.61
C PHE A 206 -12.25 -27.84 14.25
N ALA A 207 -13.03 -28.91 14.28
CA ALA A 207 -14.33 -28.94 14.97
C ALA A 207 -14.21 -28.67 16.47
N ASN A 208 -13.01 -28.70 17.01
CA ASN A 208 -12.72 -28.45 18.42
C ASN A 208 -12.07 -27.06 18.57
N ALA A 209 -12.76 -26.22 19.28
CA ALA A 209 -12.36 -24.88 19.64
C ALA A 209 -10.95 -24.74 20.26
N ASN A 210 -10.38 -25.81 20.79
CA ASN A 210 -9.06 -25.79 21.42
C ASN A 210 -7.92 -25.42 20.46
N ALA A 211 -8.07 -25.67 19.17
CA ALA A 211 -7.08 -25.29 18.16
C ALA A 211 -7.03 -23.77 17.90
N TYR A 212 -8.10 -23.06 18.26
CA TYR A 212 -8.26 -21.61 18.08
C TYR A 212 -8.40 -20.85 19.40
N GLN A 213 -8.18 -21.53 20.53
CA GLN A 213 -8.28 -20.85 21.80
C GLN A 213 -7.27 -19.74 21.92
N SER A 214 -7.76 -18.54 22.05
CA SER A 214 -7.02 -17.46 22.66
C SER A 214 -7.12 -17.62 24.18
N SER A 215 -6.01 -17.46 24.89
CA SER A 215 -6.05 -17.45 26.35
C SER A 215 -7.02 -16.36 26.83
N GLY A 216 -8.14 -16.77 27.44
CA GLY A 216 -9.08 -15.86 28.10
C GLY A 216 -10.39 -15.55 27.38
N HIS A 217 -10.56 -15.89 26.12
CA HIS A 217 -11.81 -15.67 25.39
C HIS A 217 -12.25 -16.95 24.67
N GLY A 218 -13.27 -17.57 25.17
CA GLY A 218 -14.11 -18.65 24.65
C GLY A 218 -13.62 -19.50 23.49
N SER A 219 -14.31 -20.57 23.25
CA SER A 219 -14.03 -21.47 22.15
C SER A 219 -14.70 -20.97 20.87
N PHE A 220 -13.94 -20.95 19.78
CA PHE A 220 -14.50 -20.71 18.44
C PHE A 220 -15.14 -21.98 17.90
N GLY A 221 -16.26 -21.86 17.23
CA GLY A 221 -16.87 -22.97 16.48
C GLY A 221 -15.96 -23.46 15.34
N ALA A 222 -16.35 -24.57 14.70
CA ALA A 222 -15.66 -25.07 13.53
C ALA A 222 -15.63 -24.00 12.42
N LEU A 223 -14.47 -23.83 11.76
CA LEU A 223 -14.38 -22.99 10.59
C LEU A 223 -14.93 -23.74 9.37
N PRO A 224 -15.84 -23.16 8.60
CA PRO A 224 -16.34 -23.78 7.38
C PRO A 224 -15.24 -23.81 6.29
N ALA A 225 -15.33 -24.79 5.40
CA ALA A 225 -14.36 -24.93 4.30
C ALA A 225 -14.33 -23.71 3.35
N ALA A 226 -15.44 -22.98 3.26
CA ALA A 226 -15.52 -21.76 2.43
C ALA A 226 -14.83 -20.54 3.05
N TYR A 227 -14.56 -20.53 4.35
CA TYR A 227 -13.91 -19.40 5.01
C TYR A 227 -12.42 -19.32 4.59
N PRO A 228 -11.94 -18.18 4.08
CA PRO A 228 -10.55 -18.04 3.63
C PRO A 228 -9.57 -18.16 4.79
N GLN A 229 -8.86 -19.26 4.87
CA GLN A 229 -7.91 -19.57 5.94
C GLN A 229 -6.47 -19.16 5.65
N GLY A 230 -6.24 -18.51 4.51
CA GLY A 230 -4.92 -18.09 4.09
C GLY A 230 -4.06 -19.16 3.41
N TYR A 231 -4.48 -20.43 3.31
CA TYR A 231 -3.70 -21.48 2.64
C TYR A 231 -3.53 -21.23 1.14
N ASN A 232 -4.62 -20.96 0.44
CA ASN A 232 -4.63 -20.67 -0.99
C ASN A 232 -3.94 -19.33 -1.30
N ALA A 233 -3.52 -19.18 -2.55
CA ALA A 233 -2.95 -17.92 -3.01
C ALA A 233 -3.98 -16.79 -3.04
N PHE A 234 -3.52 -15.58 -2.77
CA PHE A 234 -4.28 -14.35 -2.90
C PHE A 234 -3.35 -13.16 -3.09
N TYR A 235 -3.90 -12.03 -3.51
CA TYR A 235 -3.19 -10.76 -3.53
C TYR A 235 -3.58 -9.92 -2.31
N CYS A 236 -2.60 -9.28 -1.68
CA CYS A 236 -2.79 -8.34 -0.57
C CYS A 236 -2.33 -6.95 -1.00
N MET A 237 -3.08 -5.91 -0.67
CA MET A 237 -2.60 -4.54 -0.86
C MET A 237 -1.24 -4.38 -0.18
N LYS A 238 -0.27 -3.85 -0.94
CA LYS A 238 1.11 -3.63 -0.46
C LYS A 238 1.14 -2.64 0.71
N TYR A 239 0.24 -1.68 0.66
CA TYR A 239 0.07 -0.60 1.63
C TYR A 239 -1.37 -0.55 2.14
N GLU A 240 -1.58 0.15 3.25
CA GLU A 240 -2.90 0.59 3.69
C GLU A 240 -3.54 1.51 2.62
N VAL A 241 -4.86 1.66 2.65
CA VAL A 241 -5.56 2.66 1.81
C VAL A 241 -4.97 4.04 2.12
N SER A 242 -4.47 4.77 1.11
CA SER A 242 -3.99 6.12 1.28
C SER A 242 -5.12 7.15 1.22
N GLN A 243 -4.86 8.36 1.71
CA GLN A 243 -5.85 9.44 1.66
C GLN A 243 -6.21 9.80 0.22
N GLU A 244 -5.24 9.82 -0.71
CA GLU A 244 -5.53 10.06 -2.12
C GLU A 244 -6.42 8.97 -2.74
N GLN A 245 -6.18 7.70 -2.42
CA GLN A 245 -7.02 6.61 -2.89
C GLN A 245 -8.46 6.77 -2.39
N TYR A 246 -8.63 7.16 -1.12
CA TYR A 246 -9.96 7.39 -0.57
C TYR A 246 -10.62 8.66 -1.14
N VAL A 247 -9.88 9.73 -1.41
CA VAL A 247 -10.36 10.93 -2.14
C VAL A 247 -10.84 10.56 -3.54
N LYS A 248 -10.06 9.79 -4.29
CA LYS A 248 -10.45 9.32 -5.64
C LYS A 248 -11.75 8.49 -5.60
N TYR A 249 -11.89 7.64 -4.58
CA TYR A 249 -13.14 6.92 -4.33
C TYR A 249 -14.30 7.89 -4.06
N LEU A 250 -14.19 8.80 -3.10
CA LEU A 250 -15.23 9.77 -2.77
C LEU A 250 -15.65 10.60 -3.99
N ASN A 251 -14.70 11.01 -4.84
CA ASN A 251 -14.94 11.79 -6.06
C ASN A 251 -15.63 11.00 -7.18
N SER A 252 -15.71 9.69 -7.06
CA SER A 252 -16.47 8.84 -7.98
C SER A 252 -17.93 8.58 -7.54
N LEU A 253 -18.31 9.06 -6.36
CA LEU A 253 -19.62 8.84 -5.76
C LEU A 253 -20.62 9.91 -6.14
N THR A 254 -21.91 9.54 -6.19
CA THR A 254 -23.00 10.52 -6.25
C THR A 254 -23.14 11.25 -4.92
N PHE A 255 -23.82 12.40 -4.91
CA PHE A 255 -24.09 13.16 -3.69
C PHE A 255 -24.70 12.29 -2.57
N THR A 256 -25.69 11.45 -2.91
CA THR A 256 -26.34 10.54 -1.96
C THR A 256 -25.38 9.51 -1.39
N GLN A 257 -24.52 8.94 -2.23
CA GLN A 257 -23.51 7.99 -1.79
C GLN A 257 -22.44 8.65 -0.91
N GLN A 258 -22.07 9.91 -1.20
CA GLN A 258 -21.14 10.69 -0.37
C GLN A 258 -21.70 10.93 1.05
N ILE A 259 -22.99 11.20 1.19
CA ILE A 259 -23.66 11.35 2.52
C ILE A 259 -23.40 10.12 3.39
N ALA A 260 -23.45 8.92 2.83
CA ALA A 260 -23.22 7.69 3.58
C ALA A 260 -21.76 7.50 4.04
N ARG A 261 -20.82 8.23 3.44
CA ARG A 261 -19.37 8.13 3.70
C ARG A 261 -18.82 9.31 4.51
N THR A 262 -19.60 10.33 4.71
CA THR A 262 -19.15 11.56 5.37
C THR A 262 -19.95 11.84 6.66
N ASN A 263 -19.34 12.53 7.61
CA ASN A 263 -19.97 12.95 8.88
C ASN A 263 -20.69 14.29 8.77
N ILE A 264 -20.44 15.01 7.68
CA ILE A 264 -21.08 16.29 7.38
C ILE A 264 -21.64 16.24 5.96
N SER A 265 -22.57 17.15 5.65
CA SER A 265 -23.14 17.25 4.31
C SER A 265 -22.04 17.49 3.26
N PRO A 266 -22.08 16.82 2.11
CA PRO A 266 -21.20 17.17 0.97
C PRO A 266 -21.41 18.61 0.47
N ALA A 267 -22.52 19.28 0.80
CA ALA A 267 -22.76 20.70 0.51
C ALA A 267 -22.12 21.67 1.53
N SER A 268 -21.39 21.17 2.53
CA SER A 268 -20.67 22.03 3.48
C SER A 268 -19.56 22.83 2.79
N ALA A 269 -19.16 23.95 3.40
CA ALA A 269 -18.21 24.89 2.81
C ALA A 269 -16.85 24.27 2.46
N THR A 270 -16.19 24.85 1.47
CA THR A 270 -14.78 24.55 1.14
C THR A 270 -13.91 24.57 2.39
N GLY A 271 -13.00 23.59 2.51
CA GLY A 271 -12.14 23.43 3.67
C GLY A 271 -12.76 22.70 4.85
N SER A 272 -14.03 22.30 4.80
CA SER A 272 -14.67 21.50 5.85
C SER A 272 -14.10 20.08 5.87
N TRP A 273 -14.09 19.45 7.06
CA TRP A 273 -13.58 18.10 7.32
C TRP A 273 -14.69 17.05 7.17
N PRO A 274 -14.74 16.23 6.12
CA PRO A 274 -15.88 15.38 5.82
C PRO A 274 -15.93 14.09 6.63
N ILE A 275 -14.77 13.49 6.99
CA ILE A 275 -14.73 12.13 7.53
C ILE A 275 -14.30 12.04 9.00
N GLN A 276 -13.64 13.02 9.53
CA GLN A 276 -13.26 13.04 10.94
C GLN A 276 -14.40 13.55 11.84
N THR A 277 -14.37 13.15 13.13
CA THR A 277 -15.40 13.52 14.10
C THR A 277 -14.98 14.61 15.08
N ALA A 278 -13.70 14.92 15.19
CA ALA A 278 -13.15 15.86 16.15
C ALA A 278 -12.23 16.90 15.49
N SER A 279 -12.48 18.17 15.77
CA SER A 279 -11.60 19.30 15.51
C SER A 279 -11.01 19.73 16.87
N PRO A 280 -9.78 20.19 16.98
CA PRO A 280 -8.80 20.55 15.95
C PRO A 280 -7.77 19.46 15.64
N ASN A 281 -7.86 18.30 16.29
CA ASN A 281 -6.86 17.25 16.13
C ASN A 281 -7.35 16.22 15.12
N ASN A 282 -7.05 16.46 13.84
CA ASN A 282 -7.43 15.59 12.72
C ASN A 282 -6.62 14.29 12.62
N ALA A 283 -5.66 14.08 13.53
CA ALA A 283 -4.74 12.95 13.45
C ALA A 283 -4.15 12.75 12.05
N ARG A 284 -3.65 13.84 11.45
CA ARG A 284 -3.04 13.89 10.12
C ARG A 284 -3.96 13.42 8.97
N ASN A 285 -5.27 13.49 9.13
CA ASN A 285 -6.19 13.32 8.01
C ASN A 285 -6.36 14.67 7.29
N GLY A 286 -5.88 14.76 6.06
CA GLY A 286 -5.93 15.96 5.22
C GLY A 286 -7.11 16.00 4.27
N ILE A 287 -8.03 15.02 4.29
CA ILE A 287 -9.18 14.98 3.37
C ILE A 287 -10.16 16.10 3.73
N ARG A 288 -10.45 16.98 2.76
CA ARG A 288 -11.34 18.15 2.94
C ARG A 288 -12.23 18.34 1.72
N ILE A 289 -13.33 19.06 1.90
CA ILE A 289 -14.19 19.50 0.79
C ILE A 289 -13.42 20.59 0.02
N MET A 290 -13.06 20.30 -1.24
CA MET A 290 -12.44 21.27 -2.14
C MET A 290 -13.49 22.12 -2.83
N THR A 291 -14.56 21.47 -3.34
CA THR A 291 -15.70 22.16 -3.95
C THR A 291 -16.99 21.59 -3.36
N PRO A 292 -17.82 22.42 -2.71
CA PRO A 292 -19.11 21.98 -2.19
C PRO A 292 -20.01 21.40 -3.27
N GLY A 293 -20.71 20.33 -2.94
CA GLY A 293 -21.76 19.78 -3.77
C GLY A 293 -23.06 20.59 -3.69
N THR A 294 -23.98 20.27 -4.60
CA THR A 294 -25.36 20.77 -4.55
C THR A 294 -26.29 19.60 -4.24
N ALA A 295 -27.09 19.72 -3.20
CA ALA A 295 -27.93 18.63 -2.71
C ALA A 295 -28.71 17.96 -3.86
N THR A 296 -28.64 16.63 -3.92
CA THR A 296 -29.27 15.72 -4.87
C THR A 296 -28.84 15.82 -6.33
N THR A 297 -28.07 16.85 -6.74
CA THR A 297 -27.75 17.07 -8.16
C THR A 297 -26.27 16.94 -8.48
N THR A 298 -25.39 17.53 -7.66
CA THR A 298 -23.95 17.58 -7.94
C THR A 298 -23.17 17.08 -6.73
N PRO A 299 -22.35 16.04 -6.85
CA PRO A 299 -21.50 15.60 -5.76
C PRO A 299 -20.44 16.66 -5.41
N ALA A 300 -19.97 16.66 -4.17
CA ALA A 300 -18.82 17.42 -3.76
C ALA A 300 -17.54 16.90 -4.43
N ILE A 301 -16.56 17.78 -4.58
CA ILE A 301 -15.19 17.39 -4.92
C ILE A 301 -14.35 17.50 -3.66
N TYR A 302 -13.64 16.43 -3.33
CA TYR A 302 -12.72 16.34 -2.21
C TYR A 302 -11.28 16.43 -2.69
N GLY A 303 -10.41 16.92 -1.83
CA GLY A 303 -8.96 16.94 -2.04
C GLY A 303 -8.23 16.76 -0.73
N CYS A 304 -6.92 16.57 -0.79
CA CYS A 304 -6.05 16.61 0.37
C CYS A 304 -5.56 18.05 0.61
N ASP A 305 -5.53 18.48 1.87
CA ASP A 305 -5.00 19.77 2.34
C ASP A 305 -4.58 19.57 3.81
N LEU A 306 -3.54 18.75 4.03
CA LEU A 306 -3.05 18.43 5.37
C LEU A 306 -2.42 19.65 6.05
N ASN A 307 -1.74 20.48 5.28
CA ASN A 307 -1.06 21.67 5.77
C ASN A 307 -2.03 22.84 6.06
N VAL A 308 -3.30 22.71 5.67
CA VAL A 308 -4.41 23.66 5.96
C VAL A 308 -4.15 25.07 5.38
N ASN A 309 -3.49 25.15 4.23
CA ASN A 309 -3.23 26.43 3.57
C ASN A 309 -4.35 26.87 2.60
N GLY A 310 -5.31 25.96 2.32
CA GLY A 310 -6.44 26.18 1.42
C GLY A 310 -6.12 25.94 -0.05
N THR A 311 -4.90 25.53 -0.38
CA THR A 311 -4.49 25.05 -1.71
C THR A 311 -4.47 23.53 -1.65
N PHE A 312 -5.26 22.87 -2.48
CA PHE A 312 -5.48 21.43 -2.39
C PHE A 312 -4.54 20.63 -3.28
N ASN A 313 -4.18 19.46 -2.82
CA ASN A 313 -3.39 18.46 -3.55
C ASN A 313 -1.96 18.91 -3.89
N GLU A 314 -1.39 19.78 -3.07
CA GLU A 314 0.04 20.12 -3.12
C GLU A 314 0.90 18.98 -2.58
N ALA A 315 2.22 19.05 -2.78
CA ALA A 315 3.13 17.97 -2.40
C ALA A 315 3.09 17.59 -0.91
N ALA A 316 2.74 18.55 -0.01
CA ALA A 316 2.74 18.36 1.45
C ALA A 316 1.33 18.11 2.03
N ASP A 317 0.35 17.78 1.21
CA ASP A 317 -1.05 17.68 1.62
C ASP A 317 -1.50 16.30 2.07
N GLY A 318 -0.57 15.36 2.23
CA GLY A 318 -0.84 14.08 2.88
C GLY A 318 -1.47 13.02 1.99
N GLN A 319 -1.40 13.14 0.66
CA GLN A 319 -1.98 12.19 -0.30
C GLN A 319 -1.55 10.75 -0.03
N ASN A 320 -0.28 10.56 0.33
CA ASN A 320 0.31 9.24 0.58
C ASN A 320 0.25 8.80 2.06
N VAL A 321 -0.30 9.62 2.95
CA VAL A 321 -0.53 9.25 4.35
C VAL A 321 -1.63 8.20 4.40
N ALA A 322 -1.50 7.20 5.29
CA ALA A 322 -2.52 6.19 5.46
C ALA A 322 -3.87 6.82 5.85
N CYS A 323 -4.95 6.38 5.21
CA CYS A 323 -6.27 6.90 5.46
C CYS A 323 -6.82 6.31 6.77
N ASN A 324 -6.94 7.14 7.76
CA ASN A 324 -7.60 6.85 9.03
C ASN A 324 -9.06 7.37 9.03
N TRP A 325 -9.75 7.22 10.18
CA TRP A 325 -11.17 7.55 10.32
C TRP A 325 -12.10 6.68 9.45
N LEU A 326 -11.68 5.46 9.10
CA LEU A 326 -12.51 4.53 8.36
C LEU A 326 -13.25 3.59 9.32
N SER A 327 -14.58 3.72 9.40
CA SER A 327 -15.41 2.71 10.04
C SER A 327 -15.43 1.42 9.21
N TRP A 328 -15.95 0.32 9.80
CA TRP A 328 -16.15 -0.93 9.06
C TRP A 328 -16.92 -0.72 7.75
N PRO A 329 -18.09 -0.09 7.72
CA PRO A 329 -18.80 0.16 6.47
C PRO A 329 -18.02 1.02 5.46
N ASP A 330 -17.16 1.93 5.93
CA ASP A 330 -16.38 2.77 5.03
C ASP A 330 -15.34 1.96 4.28
N LEU A 331 -14.58 1.13 4.99
CA LEU A 331 -13.59 0.26 4.35
C LEU A 331 -14.27 -0.79 3.47
N MET A 332 -15.32 -1.47 3.96
CA MET A 332 -16.01 -2.49 3.16
C MET A 332 -16.56 -1.91 1.86
N THR A 333 -17.14 -0.72 1.89
CA THR A 333 -17.67 -0.08 0.68
C THR A 333 -16.55 0.31 -0.29
N TYR A 334 -15.42 0.80 0.20
CA TYR A 334 -14.25 1.06 -0.63
C TYR A 334 -13.72 -0.22 -1.29
N LEU A 335 -13.66 -1.33 -0.54
CA LEU A 335 -13.19 -2.61 -1.06
C LEU A 335 -14.14 -3.18 -2.13
N ASP A 336 -15.43 -3.12 -1.90
CA ASP A 336 -16.44 -3.55 -2.87
C ASP A 336 -16.36 -2.72 -4.16
N TRP A 337 -16.35 -1.39 -4.02
CA TRP A 337 -16.20 -0.45 -5.12
C TRP A 337 -14.92 -0.70 -5.94
N SER A 338 -13.83 -1.09 -5.30
CA SER A 338 -12.55 -1.37 -5.96
C SER A 338 -12.39 -2.80 -6.46
N GLY A 339 -13.38 -3.68 -6.25
CA GLY A 339 -13.30 -5.08 -6.62
C GLY A 339 -12.37 -5.91 -5.74
N LEU A 340 -12.02 -5.42 -4.56
CA LEU A 340 -11.26 -6.12 -3.53
C LEU A 340 -12.20 -6.77 -2.52
N ARG A 341 -11.67 -7.40 -1.48
CA ARG A 341 -12.42 -7.92 -0.35
C ARG A 341 -11.69 -7.70 0.98
N PRO A 342 -12.41 -7.77 2.11
CA PRO A 342 -11.76 -7.76 3.40
C PRO A 342 -10.84 -8.98 3.57
N MET A 343 -9.71 -8.75 4.24
CA MET A 343 -8.76 -9.77 4.65
C MET A 343 -9.29 -10.50 5.89
N THR A 344 -9.11 -11.81 5.97
CA THR A 344 -9.36 -12.53 7.23
C THR A 344 -8.17 -12.38 8.18
N GLU A 345 -8.40 -12.58 9.47
CA GLU A 345 -7.32 -12.55 10.46
C GLU A 345 -6.28 -13.67 10.25
N MET A 346 -6.65 -14.78 9.60
CA MET A 346 -5.72 -15.84 9.23
C MET A 346 -4.86 -15.45 8.02
N GLU A 347 -5.46 -14.79 7.04
CA GLU A 347 -4.72 -14.22 5.91
C GLU A 347 -3.75 -13.14 6.37
N TYR A 348 -4.15 -12.30 7.35
CA TYR A 348 -3.26 -11.34 7.99
C TYR A 348 -2.00 -12.02 8.55
N GLU A 349 -2.15 -13.10 9.33
CA GLU A 349 -1.01 -13.80 9.90
C GLU A 349 -0.15 -14.49 8.85
N LYS A 350 -0.75 -15.03 7.77
CA LYS A 350 0.02 -15.58 6.65
C LYS A 350 0.86 -14.51 5.94
N VAL A 351 0.24 -13.38 5.62
CA VAL A 351 0.96 -12.25 4.98
C VAL A 351 2.14 -11.80 5.83
N ALA A 352 1.93 -11.72 7.12
CA ALA A 352 2.92 -11.25 8.06
C ALA A 352 4.07 -12.24 8.27
N ARG A 353 3.78 -13.48 8.68
CA ARG A 353 4.80 -14.48 9.04
C ARG A 353 5.41 -15.18 7.83
N GLY A 354 4.58 -15.52 6.84
CA GLY A 354 5.04 -16.26 5.65
C GLY A 354 4.86 -17.77 5.74
N SER A 355 4.98 -18.43 4.57
CA SER A 355 4.89 -19.88 4.45
C SER A 355 6.20 -20.56 4.84
N GLY A 356 6.11 -21.63 5.63
CA GLY A 356 7.28 -22.42 6.05
C GLY A 356 8.22 -21.71 7.03
N VAL A 357 7.82 -20.57 7.59
CA VAL A 357 8.62 -19.83 8.57
C VAL A 357 8.31 -20.35 9.98
N PRO A 358 9.34 -20.68 10.77
CA PRO A 358 9.16 -21.07 12.17
C PRO A 358 8.51 -19.99 13.02
N LEU A 359 7.74 -20.41 14.00
CA LEU A 359 7.13 -19.55 15.00
C LEU A 359 8.20 -18.88 15.88
N VAL A 360 8.06 -17.57 16.11
CA VAL A 360 8.78 -16.82 17.14
C VAL A 360 7.76 -16.20 18.09
N ALA A 361 7.88 -16.51 19.37
CA ALA A 361 6.97 -15.99 20.39
C ALA A 361 7.08 -14.47 20.49
N ASN A 362 5.93 -13.78 20.51
CA ASN A 362 5.83 -12.31 20.58
C ASN A 362 6.47 -11.55 19.41
N GLU A 363 6.61 -12.16 18.25
CA GLU A 363 7.20 -11.51 17.05
C GLU A 363 6.30 -10.41 16.49
N TYR A 364 6.96 -9.46 15.84
CA TYR A 364 6.32 -8.48 14.95
C TYR A 364 6.32 -8.99 13.51
N VAL A 365 5.63 -8.29 12.61
CA VAL A 365 5.44 -8.74 11.22
C VAL A 365 6.74 -8.93 10.44
N TRP A 366 7.84 -8.36 10.87
CA TRP A 366 9.18 -8.54 10.26
C TRP A 366 9.95 -9.77 10.80
N GLY A 367 9.33 -10.60 11.67
CA GLY A 367 9.82 -11.90 12.07
C GLY A 367 10.80 -11.91 13.24
N ASN A 368 10.81 -10.89 14.09
CA ASN A 368 11.54 -10.88 15.36
C ASN A 368 10.85 -9.99 16.40
N THR A 369 11.43 -9.90 17.61
CA THR A 369 10.86 -9.18 18.76
C THR A 369 11.43 -7.78 18.97
N THR A 370 12.30 -7.30 18.08
CA THR A 370 12.86 -5.95 18.16
C THR A 370 11.93 -4.95 17.48
N ILE A 371 11.61 -3.86 18.14
CA ILE A 371 10.78 -2.78 17.59
C ILE A 371 11.42 -1.42 17.90
N LEU A 372 11.35 -0.51 16.95
CA LEU A 372 11.84 0.86 17.08
C LEU A 372 10.74 1.85 16.69
N GLN A 373 10.45 2.78 17.57
CA GLN A 373 9.45 3.82 17.32
C GLN A 373 9.92 4.77 16.22
N ALA A 374 9.09 5.03 15.21
CA ALA A 374 9.40 5.94 14.11
C ALA A 374 9.75 7.35 14.59
N THR A 375 9.06 7.83 15.64
CA THR A 375 9.27 9.16 16.23
C THR A 375 10.47 9.24 17.18
N SER A 376 11.23 8.14 17.37
CA SER A 376 12.55 8.21 18.04
C SER A 376 13.60 8.93 17.18
N GLY A 377 13.36 9.06 15.87
CA GLY A 377 14.06 9.93 14.95
C GLY A 377 13.20 11.11 14.51
N ALA A 378 13.79 12.08 13.81
CA ALA A 378 13.03 13.16 13.18
C ALA A 378 12.25 12.63 11.97
N LEU A 379 11.05 13.14 11.74
CA LEU A 379 10.33 12.98 10.48
C LEU A 379 10.76 14.08 9.52
N THR A 380 11.15 13.70 8.32
CA THR A 380 11.49 14.63 7.24
C THR A 380 10.42 14.59 6.15
N ASN A 381 10.23 15.70 5.43
CA ASN A 381 9.23 15.83 4.36
C ASN A 381 7.79 15.50 4.82
N GLY A 382 7.41 15.95 6.01
CA GLY A 382 6.10 15.64 6.59
C GLY A 382 4.93 15.91 5.65
N GLY A 383 4.02 14.94 5.49
CA GLY A 383 2.88 15.00 4.58
C GLY A 383 3.19 14.81 3.10
N GLN A 384 4.47 14.75 2.72
CA GLN A 384 4.89 14.57 1.33
C GLN A 384 5.03 13.09 0.94
N GLY A 385 5.06 12.81 -0.37
CA GLY A 385 5.35 11.47 -0.89
C GLY A 385 6.74 10.94 -0.49
N ALA A 386 7.65 11.81 -0.09
CA ALA A 386 9.00 11.48 0.41
C ALA A 386 9.11 11.51 1.94
N GLU A 387 8.01 11.50 2.68
CA GLU A 387 8.05 11.44 4.15
C GLU A 387 8.78 10.21 4.64
N VAL A 388 9.75 10.37 5.51
CA VAL A 388 10.55 9.30 6.08
C VAL A 388 10.99 9.62 7.50
N SER A 389 11.13 8.59 8.33
CA SER A 389 11.76 8.70 9.65
C SER A 389 13.28 8.59 9.53
N THR A 390 14.02 9.40 10.29
CA THR A 390 15.47 9.27 10.45
C THR A 390 15.88 8.25 11.53
N ALA A 391 14.91 7.60 12.18
CA ALA A 391 15.20 6.49 13.09
C ALA A 391 16.01 5.41 12.35
N SER A 392 17.03 4.87 13.01
CA SER A 392 17.94 3.88 12.43
C SER A 392 17.97 2.64 13.30
N GLY A 393 17.58 1.51 12.74
CA GLY A 393 17.53 0.24 13.46
C GLY A 393 16.58 -0.77 12.81
N ASN A 394 16.27 -1.82 13.53
CA ASN A 394 15.37 -2.88 13.10
C ASN A 394 13.95 -2.62 13.61
N GLY A 395 12.96 -2.92 12.77
CA GLY A 395 11.56 -2.87 13.13
C GLY A 395 11.04 -1.44 13.33
N ILE A 396 11.38 -0.53 12.41
CA ILE A 396 10.87 0.85 12.47
C ILE A 396 9.35 0.81 12.24
N CYS A 397 8.61 1.34 13.22
CA CYS A 397 7.16 1.24 13.28
C CYS A 397 6.54 2.54 13.79
N ALA A 398 5.43 2.94 13.20
CA ALA A 398 4.66 4.10 13.68
C ALA A 398 3.74 3.67 14.82
N TYR A 399 4.14 4.01 16.07
CA TYR A 399 3.37 3.78 17.31
C TYR A 399 3.76 4.79 18.39
N GLY A 400 3.00 4.84 19.48
CA GLY A 400 3.35 5.62 20.65
C GLY A 400 3.35 7.14 20.44
N SER A 401 2.67 7.65 19.40
CA SER A 401 2.71 9.07 19.03
C SER A 401 1.71 9.95 19.77
N ALA A 402 1.03 9.42 20.79
CA ALA A 402 -0.03 10.12 21.51
C ALA A 402 0.35 11.53 22.02
N ASN A 403 1.63 11.76 22.29
CA ASN A 403 2.16 13.02 22.80
C ASN A 403 3.13 13.72 21.84
N SER A 404 3.19 13.30 20.57
CA SER A 404 4.10 13.89 19.60
C SER A 404 3.42 15.00 18.79
N THR A 405 4.22 15.93 18.27
CA THR A 405 3.74 16.96 17.32
C THR A 405 3.25 16.37 16.00
N THR A 406 3.52 15.09 15.77
CA THR A 406 3.11 14.31 14.59
C THR A 406 2.03 13.29 14.93
N PHE A 407 1.10 13.63 15.82
CA PHE A 407 -0.02 12.77 16.18
C PHE A 407 -0.85 12.38 14.96
N GLY A 408 -0.75 11.12 14.52
CA GLY A 408 -1.46 10.58 13.37
C GLY A 408 -0.64 9.57 12.59
N PRO A 409 -1.23 8.91 11.60
CA PRO A 409 -0.52 7.98 10.74
C PRO A 409 0.53 8.68 9.88
N LEU A 410 1.52 7.92 9.46
CA LEU A 410 2.58 8.33 8.55
C LEU A 410 2.26 7.94 7.11
N ARG A 411 3.08 8.39 6.17
CA ARG A 411 3.05 7.94 4.78
C ARG A 411 3.10 6.41 4.72
N CYS A 412 2.26 5.79 3.89
CA CYS A 412 2.32 4.36 3.64
C CYS A 412 3.74 3.97 3.18
N GLY A 413 4.35 2.98 3.83
CA GLY A 413 5.73 2.55 3.57
C GLY A 413 6.81 3.55 3.98
N PHE A 414 6.58 4.42 4.95
CA PHE A 414 7.48 5.50 5.38
C PHE A 414 8.87 5.00 5.81
N ALA A 415 8.98 3.76 6.29
CA ALA A 415 10.23 3.18 6.76
C ALA A 415 11.07 2.54 5.63
N ALA A 416 10.50 2.37 4.43
CA ALA A 416 11.22 1.83 3.29
C ALA A 416 12.07 2.90 2.60
N GLY A 417 13.33 2.58 2.37
CA GLY A 417 14.30 3.39 1.63
C GLY A 417 15.28 2.51 0.86
N ALA A 418 16.10 3.12 -0.01
CA ALA A 418 17.02 2.40 -0.91
C ALA A 418 17.98 1.42 -0.24
N ALA A 419 18.32 1.68 1.01
CA ALA A 419 19.31 0.90 1.75
C ALA A 419 18.69 0.06 2.88
N THR A 420 17.35 0.05 3.05
CA THR A 420 16.70 -0.69 4.13
C THR A 420 16.48 -2.14 3.77
N THR A 421 16.80 -3.03 4.71
CA THR A 421 16.37 -4.43 4.65
C THR A 421 14.88 -4.56 5.03
N ARG A 422 14.28 -5.70 4.74
CA ARG A 422 12.91 -6.03 5.17
C ARG A 422 12.68 -5.72 6.65
N VAL A 423 13.59 -6.17 7.52
CA VAL A 423 13.47 -5.99 8.97
C VAL A 423 13.59 -4.52 9.37
N GLN A 424 14.49 -3.76 8.77
CA GLN A 424 14.63 -2.32 9.03
C GLN A 424 13.39 -1.54 8.59
N ALA A 425 12.83 -1.88 7.43
CA ALA A 425 11.63 -1.26 6.90
C ALA A 425 10.32 -1.69 7.60
N GLY A 426 10.38 -2.59 8.60
CA GLY A 426 9.18 -3.11 9.26
C GLY A 426 8.26 -3.92 8.34
N ALA A 427 8.79 -4.46 7.22
CA ALA A 427 8.00 -5.15 6.23
C ALA A 427 7.73 -6.61 6.61
N SER A 428 6.58 -7.14 6.17
CA SER A 428 6.18 -8.53 6.32
C SER A 428 7.10 -9.49 5.54
N TYR A 429 6.93 -10.80 5.74
CA TYR A 429 7.69 -11.82 5.01
C TYR A 429 7.62 -11.65 3.49
N TYR A 430 6.46 -11.28 2.98
CA TYR A 430 6.21 -11.11 1.54
C TYR A 430 6.44 -9.67 1.02
N GLY A 431 6.85 -8.73 1.87
CA GLY A 431 7.10 -7.35 1.46
C GLY A 431 5.87 -6.43 1.55
N VAL A 432 4.82 -6.85 2.22
CA VAL A 432 3.69 -5.98 2.58
C VAL A 432 4.12 -5.07 3.73
N MET A 433 3.82 -3.78 3.64
CA MET A 433 4.31 -2.73 4.53
C MET A 433 3.27 -2.37 5.60
N ASP A 434 3.76 -1.82 6.73
CA ASP A 434 2.98 -1.17 7.78
C ASP A 434 1.93 -2.06 8.49
N MET A 435 2.06 -3.39 8.42
CA MET A 435 1.14 -4.32 9.10
C MET A 435 1.30 -4.34 10.62
N SER A 436 2.36 -3.74 11.17
CA SER A 436 2.48 -3.41 12.60
C SER A 436 2.53 -1.90 12.72
N GLY A 437 1.57 -1.31 13.44
CA GLY A 437 1.45 0.13 13.65
C GLY A 437 0.72 0.87 12.53
N ASN A 438 0.96 2.14 12.42
CA ASN A 438 0.36 3.10 11.50
C ASN A 438 -1.14 3.23 11.70
N VAL A 439 -2.00 2.43 11.07
CA VAL A 439 -3.42 2.34 11.42
C VAL A 439 -3.83 0.89 11.71
N PHE A 440 -4.80 0.70 12.59
CA PHE A 440 -5.37 -0.64 12.79
C PHE A 440 -5.95 -1.18 11.50
N GLU A 441 -5.64 -2.43 11.20
CA GLU A 441 -6.11 -3.17 10.03
C GLU A 441 -7.41 -3.90 10.33
N GLN A 442 -8.46 -3.58 9.61
CA GLN A 442 -9.76 -4.24 9.76
C GLN A 442 -9.76 -5.59 9.05
N CYS A 443 -10.03 -6.66 9.80
CA CYS A 443 -10.04 -8.04 9.33
C CYS A 443 -11.36 -8.73 9.64
N VAL A 444 -11.72 -9.74 8.83
CA VAL A 444 -12.84 -10.63 9.14
C VAL A 444 -12.39 -11.69 10.15
N GLY A 445 -13.09 -11.77 11.27
CA GLY A 445 -12.82 -12.69 12.36
C GLY A 445 -13.55 -12.28 13.63
N GLY A 446 -13.15 -12.81 14.77
CA GLY A 446 -13.73 -12.44 16.05
C GLY A 446 -13.97 -13.63 16.97
N TYR A 447 -14.38 -13.38 18.22
CA TYR A 447 -14.49 -14.45 19.21
C TYR A 447 -15.84 -15.21 19.17
N ASN A 448 -16.93 -14.60 18.73
CA ASN A 448 -18.25 -15.23 18.59
C ASN A 448 -18.81 -15.11 17.16
N PHE A 449 -17.95 -14.81 16.20
CA PHE A 449 -18.35 -14.64 14.83
C PHE A 449 -18.80 -15.97 14.20
N ASN A 450 -19.88 -15.93 13.45
CA ASN A 450 -20.30 -17.06 12.64
C ASN A 450 -19.46 -17.12 11.36
N TYR A 451 -18.39 -17.86 11.37
CA TYR A 451 -17.46 -17.98 10.24
C TYR A 451 -18.12 -18.53 8.96
N SER A 452 -19.28 -19.22 9.05
CA SER A 452 -20.01 -19.67 7.87
C SER A 452 -20.71 -18.54 7.10
N SER A 453 -20.80 -17.35 7.69
CA SER A 453 -21.37 -16.17 7.04
C SER A 453 -20.41 -15.44 6.08
N PHE A 454 -19.12 -15.82 6.05
CA PHE A 454 -18.14 -15.21 5.17
C PHE A 454 -17.43 -16.28 4.32
N ASN A 455 -17.51 -16.15 3.01
CA ASN A 455 -16.94 -17.10 2.05
C ASN A 455 -15.84 -16.51 1.16
N GLY A 456 -15.39 -15.28 1.44
CA GLY A 456 -14.28 -14.66 0.74
C GLY A 456 -14.57 -14.23 -0.71
N LEU A 457 -15.82 -14.00 -1.08
CA LEU A 457 -16.14 -13.40 -2.38
C LEU A 457 -15.46 -12.03 -2.51
N ASN A 458 -14.87 -11.78 -3.68
CA ASN A 458 -14.38 -10.47 -4.03
C ASN A 458 -15.55 -9.50 -4.23
N GLY A 459 -15.30 -8.20 -4.03
CA GLY A 459 -16.19 -7.14 -4.47
C GLY A 459 -16.37 -7.16 -5.98
N ASP A 460 -17.53 -6.75 -6.45
CA ASP A 460 -17.89 -6.75 -7.87
C ASP A 460 -17.65 -5.40 -8.56
N GLY A 461 -17.09 -4.42 -7.84
CA GLY A 461 -16.85 -3.07 -8.34
C GLY A 461 -18.07 -2.16 -8.23
N THR A 462 -19.20 -2.63 -7.71
CA THR A 462 -20.44 -1.84 -7.57
C THR A 462 -20.80 -1.60 -6.11
N ILE A 463 -21.59 -0.58 -5.86
CA ILE A 463 -22.16 -0.30 -4.54
C ILE A 463 -23.61 0.13 -4.71
N THR A 464 -24.40 0.04 -3.66
CA THR A 464 -25.81 0.45 -3.72
C THR A 464 -25.98 1.93 -4.02
N ALA A 465 -27.16 2.34 -4.48
CA ALA A 465 -27.50 3.75 -4.66
C ALA A 465 -27.41 4.55 -3.35
N ALA A 466 -27.54 3.89 -2.20
CA ALA A 466 -27.36 4.49 -0.88
C ALA A 466 -25.87 4.59 -0.44
N GLY A 467 -24.93 4.14 -1.26
CA GLY A 467 -23.50 4.19 -0.94
C GLY A 467 -23.02 3.13 0.06
N LEU A 468 -23.62 1.96 0.04
CA LEU A 468 -23.26 0.81 0.88
C LEU A 468 -22.69 -0.32 0.00
N PHE A 469 -21.78 -1.11 0.55
CA PHE A 469 -21.35 -2.35 -0.09
C PHE A 469 -22.52 -3.33 -0.23
N ASN A 470 -22.52 -4.17 -1.26
CA ASN A 470 -23.59 -5.10 -1.60
C ASN A 470 -23.11 -6.53 -1.86
N THR A 471 -21.81 -6.79 -1.78
CA THR A 471 -21.27 -8.14 -1.92
C THR A 471 -21.82 -9.06 -0.84
N ALA A 472 -22.40 -10.18 -1.27
CA ALA A 472 -23.04 -11.13 -0.39
C ALA A 472 -22.06 -11.76 0.60
N ASN A 473 -22.56 -12.08 1.79
CA ASN A 473 -21.81 -12.78 2.84
C ASN A 473 -20.62 -11.99 3.44
N TRP A 474 -20.60 -10.69 3.27
CA TRP A 474 -19.66 -9.85 4.03
C TRP A 474 -20.29 -9.44 5.37
N PRO A 475 -19.49 -9.39 6.47
CA PRO A 475 -19.98 -8.89 7.74
C PRO A 475 -20.50 -7.46 7.62
N THR A 476 -21.71 -7.22 8.11
CA THR A 476 -22.39 -5.92 7.94
C THR A 476 -21.98 -4.88 8.95
N ALA A 477 -21.32 -5.28 10.03
CA ALA A 477 -20.89 -4.40 11.10
C ALA A 477 -19.51 -4.77 11.63
N GLY A 478 -18.81 -3.78 12.17
CA GLY A 478 -17.58 -3.99 12.94
C GLY A 478 -17.87 -4.57 14.32
N GLY A 479 -16.80 -5.02 14.98
CA GLY A 479 -16.84 -5.65 16.29
C GLY A 479 -16.74 -7.17 16.24
N GLY A 480 -16.09 -7.74 17.25
CA GLY A 480 -15.71 -9.16 17.27
C GLY A 480 -16.87 -10.15 17.23
N GLN A 481 -18.08 -9.74 17.61
CA GLN A 481 -19.29 -10.59 17.47
C GLN A 481 -19.94 -10.47 16.08
N ALA A 482 -19.77 -9.32 15.45
CA ALA A 482 -20.32 -9.06 14.11
C ALA A 482 -19.39 -9.52 12.98
N GLY A 483 -18.13 -9.85 13.28
CA GLY A 483 -17.16 -10.39 12.34
C GLY A 483 -16.11 -9.39 11.85
N GLY A 484 -16.09 -8.15 12.36
CA GLY A 484 -15.07 -7.17 12.05
C GLY A 484 -14.18 -6.93 13.25
N ILE A 485 -12.90 -7.31 13.16
CA ILE A 485 -11.88 -7.04 14.19
C ILE A 485 -10.80 -6.13 13.66
N ALA A 486 -9.90 -5.70 14.54
CA ALA A 486 -8.74 -4.91 14.18
C ALA A 486 -7.44 -5.60 14.62
N ARG A 487 -6.41 -5.51 13.77
CA ARG A 487 -5.11 -6.14 13.95
C ARG A 487 -3.98 -5.11 13.79
N GLY A 488 -2.79 -5.47 14.27
CA GLY A 488 -1.54 -4.77 13.98
C GLY A 488 -1.22 -3.55 14.84
N GLY A 489 -2.15 -3.06 15.65
CA GLY A 489 -1.94 -1.80 16.39
C GLY A 489 -2.01 -0.56 15.49
N SER A 490 -1.69 0.60 16.04
CA SER A 490 -1.76 1.88 15.33
C SER A 490 -0.67 2.85 15.80
N PHE A 491 -0.57 4.01 15.13
CA PHE A 491 0.31 5.11 15.54
C PHE A 491 0.11 5.54 17.00
N ASN A 492 -1.06 5.31 17.57
CA ASN A 492 -1.42 5.70 18.93
C ASN A 492 -1.26 4.57 19.97
N SER A 493 -0.93 3.36 19.56
CA SER A 493 -0.74 2.24 20.50
C SER A 493 0.38 2.57 21.50
N GLY A 494 0.01 2.71 22.77
CA GLY A 494 0.94 3.10 23.84
C GLY A 494 1.86 1.95 24.29
N ALA A 495 1.44 0.71 24.07
CA ALA A 495 2.21 -0.47 24.41
C ALA A 495 2.56 -1.27 23.14
N PRO A 496 3.83 -1.71 22.98
CA PRO A 496 4.23 -2.44 21.78
C PRO A 496 3.59 -3.84 21.67
N GLY A 497 2.91 -4.34 22.70
CA GLY A 497 2.21 -5.63 22.69
C GLY A 497 1.14 -5.72 21.61
N GLU A 498 0.35 -4.67 21.41
CA GLU A 498 -0.72 -4.61 20.39
C GLU A 498 -0.21 -4.66 18.95
N LEU A 499 1.09 -4.39 18.75
CA LEU A 499 1.74 -4.34 17.45
C LEU A 499 2.28 -5.72 17.01
N ARG A 500 2.24 -6.72 17.93
CA ARG A 500 2.71 -8.07 17.63
C ARG A 500 1.84 -8.73 16.58
N LEU A 501 2.48 -9.52 15.74
CA LEU A 501 1.85 -10.22 14.64
C LEU A 501 0.61 -11.01 15.07
N SER A 502 0.71 -11.74 16.18
CA SER A 502 -0.35 -12.65 16.66
C SER A 502 -1.22 -12.05 17.77
N ASP A 503 -1.07 -10.75 18.09
CA ASP A 503 -1.93 -10.09 19.07
C ASP A 503 -3.36 -9.94 18.53
N ARG A 504 -4.33 -10.33 19.38
CA ARG A 504 -5.77 -10.28 19.08
C ARG A 504 -6.53 -9.48 20.14
N ASN A 505 -5.87 -8.59 20.85
CA ASN A 505 -6.48 -7.81 21.94
C ASN A 505 -7.75 -7.06 21.50
N GLN A 506 -7.81 -6.64 20.23
CA GLN A 506 -8.94 -5.88 19.70
C GLN A 506 -10.10 -6.77 19.18
N MET A 507 -10.03 -8.10 19.34
CA MET A 507 -11.07 -8.99 18.83
C MET A 507 -12.43 -8.86 19.55
N THR A 508 -12.46 -8.26 20.73
CA THR A 508 -13.68 -8.05 21.52
C THR A 508 -14.20 -6.61 21.39
N ASN A 509 -13.42 -5.70 20.84
CA ASN A 509 -13.77 -4.29 20.73
C ASN A 509 -14.69 -4.02 19.54
N ASN A 510 -15.56 -3.06 19.72
CA ASN A 510 -16.49 -2.57 18.69
C ASN A 510 -16.06 -1.20 18.16
N PHE A 511 -14.80 -0.79 18.39
CA PHE A 511 -14.37 0.58 18.08
C PHE A 511 -14.33 0.87 16.57
N ASN A 512 -14.26 -0.14 15.73
CA ASN A 512 -14.31 -0.01 14.28
C ASN A 512 -15.74 0.09 13.70
N GLN A 513 -16.78 0.06 14.52
CA GLN A 513 -18.15 0.33 14.06
C GLN A 513 -18.37 1.81 13.71
N SER A 514 -17.65 2.71 14.38
CA SER A 514 -17.66 4.15 14.12
C SER A 514 -16.31 4.61 13.56
N LYS A 515 -16.30 5.81 12.98
CA LYS A 515 -15.06 6.43 12.52
C LYS A 515 -14.15 6.74 13.70
N GLN A 516 -12.94 6.20 13.69
CA GLN A 516 -11.93 6.41 14.73
C GLN A 516 -10.60 6.85 14.09
N SER A 517 -9.91 7.76 14.75
CA SER A 517 -8.63 8.31 14.25
C SER A 517 -7.54 7.27 14.02
N VAL A 518 -7.64 6.13 14.68
CA VAL A 518 -6.63 5.06 14.67
C VAL A 518 -6.95 3.92 13.70
N VAL A 519 -8.12 3.93 13.06
CA VAL A 519 -8.61 2.82 12.22
C VAL A 519 -8.56 3.19 10.75
N GLY A 520 -7.92 2.32 9.99
CA GLY A 520 -7.87 2.33 8.53
C GLY A 520 -8.04 0.90 8.00
N GLY A 521 -7.18 0.48 7.09
CA GLY A 521 -7.12 -0.91 6.63
C GLY A 521 -6.65 -1.05 5.20
N ARG A 522 -6.66 -2.29 4.76
CA ARG A 522 -6.33 -2.72 3.39
C ARG A 522 -7.25 -3.83 2.93
N GLY A 523 -7.22 -4.13 1.64
CA GLY A 523 -7.97 -5.24 1.06
C GLY A 523 -7.07 -6.33 0.50
N VAL A 524 -7.70 -7.46 0.18
CA VAL A 524 -7.11 -8.58 -0.53
C VAL A 524 -7.99 -8.96 -1.71
N ARG A 525 -7.48 -9.82 -2.60
CA ARG A 525 -8.26 -10.36 -3.72
C ARG A 525 -7.79 -11.76 -4.07
N ILE A 526 -8.72 -12.66 -4.37
CA ILE A 526 -8.41 -13.96 -4.97
C ILE A 526 -7.98 -13.73 -6.42
N PRO A 527 -6.93 -14.45 -6.94
CA PRO A 527 -6.46 -14.32 -8.30
C PRO A 527 -7.52 -14.53 -9.38
#